data_1649a8364b2e412a67dc59897a3d9b45
#
_entry.id   1649a8364b2e412a67dc59897a3d9b45
#
_cell.length_a   1.000
_cell.length_b   1.000
_cell.length_c   1.000
_cell.angle_alpha   90.00
_cell.angle_beta   90.00
_cell.angle_gamma   90.00
#
_symmetry.space_group_name_H-M   'P 1'
#
loop_
_entity.id
_entity.type
_entity.pdbx_description
1 polymer ?
#
loop_
_entity_poly.entity_id
_entity_poly.type
_entity_poly.pdbx_seq_one_letter_code
_entity_poly.pdbx_strand_id
1 'polypeptide(L)'
;TDARILDWMADEYAKLVGHWESAAFTGKSVGKGGSQGREVATGFGGYVILREFLKHVEILVLSAGSTKISTSVAIQGFGNVGANVARILFGKGFKIVAISDSKGALYEEQGIDIEKVIHIKEERGVIDRGTCYGLSPHEPPCKTLTNEELLELPVDILIPAALEDQITAANAARIQARVVLEMANGPTSAEGEEILTRRGIEVIPDILANSGGVVGSYFEWMQSLKQKYWSEAEVLAKIDEKLTEAFAAVRAKKEEYHTTWRMASYIRALTRVAEAMK
;
A
#
# COMPACT_ATOMS: atom_id res chain seq x y z
N THR A 1 3.41 -3.22 -16.70
CA THR A 1 3.68 -2.06 -17.59
C THR A 1 4.28 -0.92 -16.78
N ASP A 2 5.42 -0.41 -17.18
CA ASP A 2 6.06 0.77 -16.63
C ASP A 2 5.74 2.02 -17.47
N ALA A 3 6.15 3.21 -17.00
CA ALA A 3 5.90 4.47 -17.70
C ALA A 3 6.44 4.48 -19.13
N ARG A 4 7.58 3.83 -19.39
CA ARG A 4 8.20 3.73 -20.72
C ARG A 4 7.31 2.97 -21.71
N ILE A 5 6.69 1.88 -21.26
CA ILE A 5 5.76 1.10 -22.11
C ILE A 5 4.52 1.93 -22.41
N LEU A 6 3.98 2.63 -21.41
CA LEU A 6 2.84 3.52 -21.60
C LEU A 6 3.15 4.69 -22.52
N ASP A 7 4.38 5.22 -22.47
CA ASP A 7 4.86 6.22 -23.41
C ASP A 7 4.88 5.69 -24.86
N TRP A 8 5.35 4.44 -25.07
CA TRP A 8 5.30 3.82 -26.40
C TRP A 8 3.88 3.60 -26.91
N MET A 9 2.96 3.17 -26.04
CA MET A 9 1.55 3.02 -26.39
C MET A 9 0.92 4.36 -26.76
N ALA A 10 1.23 5.44 -26.03
CA ALA A 10 0.74 6.78 -26.33
C ALA A 10 1.32 7.32 -27.65
N ASP A 11 2.61 7.09 -27.91
CA ASP A 11 3.27 7.47 -29.18
C ASP A 11 2.63 6.77 -30.36
N GLU A 12 2.37 5.46 -30.25
CA GLU A 12 1.77 4.70 -31.34
C GLU A 12 0.30 5.11 -31.57
N TYR A 13 -0.45 5.32 -30.50
CA TYR A 13 -1.83 5.82 -30.59
C TYR A 13 -1.88 7.20 -31.28
N ALA A 14 -0.95 8.10 -30.93
CA ALA A 14 -0.88 9.44 -31.56
C ALA A 14 -0.66 9.35 -33.09
N LYS A 15 0.14 8.41 -33.58
CA LYS A 15 0.31 8.16 -35.03
C LYS A 15 -0.99 7.67 -35.68
N LEU A 16 -1.73 6.78 -35.00
CA LEU A 16 -2.99 6.23 -35.53
C LEU A 16 -4.09 7.29 -35.63
N VAL A 17 -4.19 8.21 -34.63
CA VAL A 17 -5.24 9.24 -34.60
C VAL A 17 -4.81 10.57 -35.22
N GLY A 18 -3.53 10.72 -35.56
CA GLY A 18 -2.98 11.90 -36.23
C GLY A 18 -2.71 13.10 -35.31
N HIS A 19 -2.85 12.96 -34.00
CA HIS A 19 -2.54 14.02 -33.02
C HIS A 19 -2.17 13.39 -31.65
N TRP A 20 -1.51 14.18 -30.81
CA TRP A 20 -1.20 13.75 -29.44
C TRP A 20 -2.44 13.81 -28.55
N GLU A 21 -2.84 12.66 -27.98
CA GLU A 21 -3.97 12.53 -27.07
C GLU A 21 -3.48 12.09 -25.67
N SER A 22 -3.13 13.06 -24.85
CA SER A 22 -2.52 12.80 -23.53
C SER A 22 -3.45 12.08 -22.55
N ALA A 23 -4.77 12.19 -22.75
CA ALA A 23 -5.76 11.57 -21.87
C ALA A 23 -6.06 10.09 -22.20
N ALA A 24 -5.56 9.58 -23.34
CA ALA A 24 -5.83 8.19 -23.76
C ALA A 24 -5.20 7.14 -22.82
N PHE A 25 -4.09 7.47 -22.19
CA PHE A 25 -3.35 6.57 -21.28
C PHE A 25 -2.96 7.28 -19.99
N THR A 26 -2.95 6.54 -18.89
CA THR A 26 -2.44 7.01 -17.59
C THR A 26 -1.24 6.18 -17.14
N GLY A 27 -0.33 6.79 -16.37
CA GLY A 27 0.94 6.19 -15.96
C GLY A 27 2.10 6.51 -16.91
N LYS A 28 1.96 7.51 -17.78
CA LYS A 28 3.02 8.03 -18.64
C LYS A 28 4.13 8.71 -17.83
N SER A 29 5.30 8.86 -18.44
CA SER A 29 6.35 9.71 -17.88
C SER A 29 5.88 11.17 -17.76
N VAL A 30 6.41 11.89 -16.77
CA VAL A 30 6.06 13.30 -16.53
C VAL A 30 6.31 14.16 -17.79
N GLY A 31 7.42 13.88 -18.52
CA GLY A 31 7.74 14.56 -19.77
C GLY A 31 6.75 14.36 -20.91
N LYS A 32 5.89 13.35 -20.83
CA LYS A 32 4.83 13.02 -21.81
C LYS A 32 3.41 13.26 -21.29
N GLY A 33 3.25 14.09 -20.28
CA GLY A 33 1.94 14.43 -19.70
C GLY A 33 1.50 13.48 -18.59
N GLY A 34 2.44 12.70 -18.00
CA GLY A 34 2.20 11.97 -16.77
C GLY A 34 2.12 12.92 -15.56
N SER A 35 1.43 12.49 -14.51
CA SER A 35 1.28 13.26 -13.28
C SER A 35 2.44 13.05 -12.33
N GLN A 36 2.94 14.13 -11.75
CA GLN A 36 3.86 14.05 -10.60
C GLN A 36 3.17 13.33 -9.42
N GLY A 37 3.96 12.64 -8.59
CA GLY A 37 3.43 11.89 -7.44
C GLY A 37 2.69 10.58 -7.79
N ARG A 38 2.52 10.25 -9.09
CA ARG A 38 1.83 9.01 -9.50
C ARG A 38 2.55 7.75 -9.04
N GLU A 39 3.88 7.77 -9.02
CA GLU A 39 4.71 6.64 -8.63
C GLU A 39 4.52 6.26 -7.16
N VAL A 40 4.40 7.25 -6.28
CA VAL A 40 4.22 7.04 -4.83
C VAL A 40 2.76 6.96 -4.41
N ALA A 41 1.81 7.26 -5.31
CA ALA A 41 0.38 7.41 -5.03
C ALA A 41 -0.24 6.20 -4.31
N THR A 42 0.13 4.98 -4.70
CA THR A 42 -0.41 3.75 -4.08
C THR A 42 0.09 3.60 -2.65
N GLY A 43 1.41 3.70 -2.44
CA GLY A 43 2.00 3.61 -1.10
C GLY A 43 1.54 4.74 -0.18
N PHE A 44 1.44 5.95 -0.71
CA PHE A 44 0.93 7.11 0.04
C PHE A 44 -0.55 6.92 0.42
N GLY A 45 -1.37 6.42 -0.51
CA GLY A 45 -2.77 6.10 -0.24
C GLY A 45 -2.93 5.06 0.86
N GLY A 46 -2.12 4.00 0.85
CA GLY A 46 -2.10 2.99 1.92
C GLY A 46 -1.77 3.59 3.28
N TYR A 47 -0.81 4.51 3.35
CA TYR A 47 -0.52 5.26 4.57
C TYR A 47 -1.72 6.11 5.03
N VAL A 48 -2.40 6.82 4.12
CA VAL A 48 -3.58 7.64 4.47
C VAL A 48 -4.68 6.78 5.07
N ILE A 49 -5.01 5.67 4.43
CA ILE A 49 -6.04 4.74 4.92
C ILE A 49 -5.64 4.13 6.27
N LEU A 50 -4.38 3.69 6.42
CA LEU A 50 -3.87 3.18 7.70
C LEU A 50 -3.93 4.25 8.80
N ARG A 51 -3.54 5.47 8.51
CA ARG A 51 -3.62 6.61 9.44
C ARG A 51 -5.05 6.84 9.94
N GLU A 52 -6.02 6.87 9.03
CA GLU A 52 -7.42 7.07 9.39
C GLU A 52 -7.98 5.89 10.19
N PHE A 53 -7.58 4.66 9.84
CA PHE A 53 -7.92 3.47 10.60
C PHE A 53 -7.36 3.53 12.04
N LEU A 54 -6.07 3.84 12.19
CA LEU A 54 -5.41 3.89 13.49
C LEU A 54 -5.95 4.98 14.41
N LYS A 55 -6.41 6.12 13.90
CA LYS A 55 -7.14 7.14 14.68
C LYS A 55 -8.40 6.58 15.34
N HIS A 56 -8.92 5.49 14.81
CA HIS A 56 -10.24 4.96 15.16
C HIS A 56 -10.20 3.83 16.18
N VAL A 57 -9.14 2.99 16.13
CA VAL A 57 -9.10 1.73 16.88
C VAL A 57 -8.14 1.74 18.07
N GLU A 58 -7.68 2.89 18.58
CA GLU A 58 -6.77 3.01 19.73
C GLU A 58 -5.60 1.98 19.73
N ILE A 59 -5.28 1.40 18.56
CA ILE A 59 -4.15 0.46 18.39
C ILE A 59 -2.82 1.18 18.64
N LEU A 60 -2.80 2.49 18.42
CA LEU A 60 -1.72 3.36 18.88
C LEU A 60 -1.84 3.55 20.38
N VAL A 61 -1.39 2.58 21.14
CA VAL A 61 -0.96 2.87 22.48
C VAL A 61 0.28 3.75 22.33
N LEU A 62 0.03 5.06 22.30
CA LEU A 62 1.03 6.01 22.73
C LEU A 62 1.31 5.61 24.17
N SER A 63 2.38 4.85 24.40
CA SER A 63 2.89 4.66 25.73
C SER A 63 3.05 6.08 26.30
N ALA A 64 2.32 6.37 27.38
CA ALA A 64 2.27 7.68 27.99
C ALA A 64 3.71 8.21 28.14
N GLY A 65 4.06 9.28 27.42
CA GLY A 65 5.35 9.91 27.45
C GLY A 65 6.36 9.56 26.36
N SER A 66 6.06 8.64 25.41
CA SER A 66 6.95 8.35 24.28
C SER A 66 6.49 9.06 23.01
N THR A 67 7.38 9.83 22.39
CA THR A 67 7.17 10.47 21.09
C THR A 67 7.39 9.50 19.91
N LYS A 68 7.75 8.24 20.18
CA LYS A 68 8.00 7.22 19.15
C LYS A 68 6.80 6.29 19.03
N ILE A 69 6.25 6.19 17.82
CA ILE A 69 5.31 5.14 17.44
C ILE A 69 6.09 3.82 17.47
N SER A 70 5.74 2.93 18.41
CA SER A 70 6.40 1.62 18.51
C SER A 70 5.68 0.53 17.72
N THR A 71 4.77 0.91 16.82
CA THR A 71 3.99 -0.01 16.01
C THR A 71 4.86 -0.76 15.02
N SER A 72 4.92 -2.08 15.16
CA SER A 72 5.72 -2.96 14.33
C SER A 72 5.00 -3.32 13.02
N VAL A 73 5.74 -3.33 11.92
CA VAL A 73 5.21 -3.58 10.58
C VAL A 73 6.05 -4.62 9.86
N ALA A 74 5.39 -5.62 9.26
CA ALA A 74 5.98 -6.55 8.30
C ALA A 74 5.37 -6.31 6.90
N ILE A 75 6.21 -6.27 5.85
CA ILE A 75 5.80 -5.98 4.48
C ILE A 75 6.24 -7.12 3.57
N GLN A 76 5.28 -7.86 3.02
CA GLN A 76 5.54 -8.86 2.01
C GLN A 76 5.57 -8.22 0.63
N GLY A 77 6.71 -8.35 -0.06
CA GLY A 77 6.93 -7.72 -1.35
C GLY A 77 7.57 -6.33 -1.23
N PHE A 78 8.76 -6.19 -1.81
CA PHE A 78 9.51 -4.92 -1.83
C PHE A 78 9.67 -4.40 -3.26
N GLY A 79 8.57 -4.52 -4.04
CA GLY A 79 8.41 -3.89 -5.36
C GLY A 79 8.08 -2.41 -5.24
N ASN A 80 7.56 -1.79 -6.30
CA ASN A 80 7.21 -0.37 -6.29
C ASN A 80 6.27 -0.01 -5.12
N VAL A 81 5.17 -0.75 -4.92
CA VAL A 81 4.19 -0.47 -3.87
C VAL A 81 4.80 -0.70 -2.48
N GLY A 82 5.40 -1.87 -2.25
CA GLY A 82 5.96 -2.22 -0.94
C GLY A 82 7.13 -1.32 -0.52
N ALA A 83 8.03 -0.95 -1.44
CA ALA A 83 9.14 -0.04 -1.13
C ALA A 83 8.63 1.38 -0.80
N ASN A 84 7.64 1.89 -1.55
CA ASN A 84 7.08 3.21 -1.29
C ASN A 84 6.30 3.26 0.03
N VAL A 85 5.46 2.26 0.33
CA VAL A 85 4.75 2.22 1.62
C VAL A 85 5.73 2.06 2.79
N ALA A 86 6.77 1.22 2.63
CA ALA A 86 7.82 1.06 3.64
C ALA A 86 8.55 2.39 3.94
N ARG A 87 8.99 3.12 2.89
CA ARG A 87 9.65 4.43 3.02
C ARG A 87 8.75 5.44 3.72
N ILE A 88 7.49 5.52 3.33
CA ILE A 88 6.54 6.47 3.91
C ILE A 88 6.30 6.15 5.39
N LEU A 89 6.01 4.89 5.73
CA LEU A 89 5.78 4.46 7.11
C LEU A 89 7.02 4.66 7.98
N PHE A 90 8.20 4.32 7.48
CA PHE A 90 9.47 4.55 8.17
C PHE A 90 9.68 6.04 8.47
N GLY A 91 9.46 6.93 7.49
CA GLY A 91 9.51 8.38 7.67
C GLY A 91 8.45 8.94 8.63
N LYS A 92 7.39 8.18 8.91
CA LYS A 92 6.34 8.51 9.90
C LYS A 92 6.62 7.88 11.28
N GLY A 93 7.74 7.19 11.45
CA GLY A 93 8.18 6.63 12.72
C GLY A 93 7.65 5.22 13.04
N PHE A 94 7.03 4.53 12.06
CA PHE A 94 6.70 3.12 12.22
C PHE A 94 7.96 2.27 12.24
N LYS A 95 7.96 1.20 13.03
CA LYS A 95 9.08 0.26 13.12
C LYS A 95 8.89 -0.86 12.09
N ILE A 96 9.55 -0.75 10.95
CA ILE A 96 9.52 -1.81 9.92
C ILE A 96 10.47 -2.92 10.37
N VAL A 97 9.92 -4.07 10.77
CA VAL A 97 10.71 -5.18 11.31
C VAL A 97 10.99 -6.28 10.29
N ALA A 98 10.18 -6.38 9.23
CA ALA A 98 10.38 -7.36 8.17
C ALA A 98 9.99 -6.82 6.80
N ILE A 99 10.76 -7.19 5.78
CA ILE A 99 10.48 -6.94 4.37
C ILE A 99 10.84 -8.18 3.56
N SER A 100 10.16 -8.43 2.44
CA SER A 100 10.52 -9.55 1.57
C SER A 100 10.46 -9.20 0.08
N ASP A 101 11.14 -10.00 -0.72
CA ASP A 101 10.98 -10.09 -2.17
C ASP A 101 10.71 -11.55 -2.59
N SER A 102 10.80 -11.85 -3.89
CA SER A 102 10.58 -13.20 -4.43
C SER A 102 11.60 -14.25 -3.94
N LYS A 103 12.68 -13.85 -3.27
CA LYS A 103 13.75 -14.74 -2.79
C LYS A 103 13.67 -15.00 -1.29
N GLY A 104 12.69 -14.42 -0.57
CA GLY A 104 12.52 -14.54 0.87
C GLY A 104 12.53 -13.22 1.61
N ALA A 105 12.58 -13.26 2.93
CA ALA A 105 12.45 -12.11 3.80
C ALA A 105 13.71 -11.80 4.60
N LEU A 106 13.85 -10.54 4.99
CA LEU A 106 14.78 -10.04 5.98
C LEU A 106 13.98 -9.63 7.22
N TYR A 107 14.42 -10.04 8.40
CA TYR A 107 13.81 -9.71 9.69
C TYR A 107 14.83 -9.08 10.63
N GLU A 108 14.43 -7.98 11.26
CA GLU A 108 15.21 -7.27 12.27
C GLU A 108 14.28 -6.75 13.37
N GLU A 109 14.38 -7.32 14.56
CA GLU A 109 13.45 -7.03 15.66
C GLU A 109 13.46 -5.56 16.07
N GLN A 110 14.61 -4.90 16.02
CA GLN A 110 14.76 -3.49 16.41
C GLN A 110 14.38 -2.52 15.29
N GLY A 111 14.13 -3.02 14.10
CA GLY A 111 13.73 -2.27 12.94
C GLY A 111 14.81 -2.18 11.87
N ILE A 112 14.35 -2.11 10.64
CA ILE A 112 15.15 -2.04 9.42
C ILE A 112 15.28 -0.58 8.96
N ASP A 113 16.50 -0.16 8.64
CA ASP A 113 16.76 1.11 7.94
C ASP A 113 16.31 1.00 6.48
N ILE A 114 15.11 1.47 6.22
CA ILE A 114 14.48 1.35 4.90
C ILE A 114 15.20 2.17 3.84
N GLU A 115 15.75 3.34 4.16
CA GLU A 115 16.48 4.15 3.19
C GLU A 115 17.75 3.43 2.73
N LYS A 116 18.46 2.78 3.65
CA LYS A 116 19.64 1.97 3.32
C LYS A 116 19.28 0.75 2.44
N VAL A 117 18.16 0.07 2.73
CA VAL A 117 17.69 -1.04 1.90
C VAL A 117 17.37 -0.58 0.49
N ILE A 118 16.65 0.53 0.34
CA ILE A 118 16.28 1.08 -0.97
C ILE A 118 17.51 1.42 -1.77
N HIS A 119 18.47 2.14 -1.18
CA HIS A 119 19.72 2.52 -1.83
C HIS A 119 20.49 1.30 -2.35
N ILE A 120 20.69 0.27 -1.52
CA ILE A 120 21.39 -0.95 -1.93
C ILE A 120 20.61 -1.72 -3.01
N LYS A 121 19.28 -1.74 -2.91
CA LYS A 121 18.44 -2.37 -3.93
C LYS A 121 18.50 -1.64 -5.27
N GLU A 122 18.57 -0.32 -5.29
CA GLU A 122 18.78 0.48 -6.51
C GLU A 122 20.12 0.16 -7.16
N GLU A 123 21.17 -0.02 -6.36
CA GLU A 123 22.52 -0.38 -6.87
C GLU A 123 22.60 -1.83 -7.36
N ARG A 124 22.00 -2.79 -6.65
CA ARG A 124 22.20 -4.24 -6.86
C ARG A 124 21.02 -4.95 -7.50
N GLY A 125 19.86 -4.28 -7.64
CA GLY A 125 18.63 -4.85 -8.19
C GLY A 125 17.86 -5.82 -7.27
N VAL A 126 18.40 -6.16 -6.09
CA VAL A 126 17.84 -7.11 -5.13
C VAL A 126 18.05 -6.65 -3.68
N ILE A 127 17.23 -7.17 -2.75
CA ILE A 127 17.53 -7.04 -1.33
C ILE A 127 18.75 -7.95 -1.02
N ASP A 128 19.83 -7.34 -0.55
CA ASP A 128 21.02 -8.09 -0.12
C ASP A 128 20.82 -8.64 1.29
N ARG A 129 20.60 -9.94 1.40
CA ARG A 129 20.37 -10.64 2.68
C ARG A 129 21.65 -10.97 3.44
N GLY A 130 22.79 -10.76 2.83
CA GLY A 130 24.10 -10.89 3.49
C GLY A 130 24.51 -9.63 4.27
N THR A 131 23.78 -8.53 4.07
CA THR A 131 24.00 -7.25 4.76
C THR A 131 22.92 -7.02 5.79
N CYS A 132 23.29 -6.68 7.01
CA CYS A 132 22.31 -6.25 8.03
C CYS A 132 21.98 -4.76 7.84
N TYR A 133 20.69 -4.48 7.95
CA TYR A 133 20.12 -3.15 7.81
C TYR A 133 19.53 -2.63 9.13
N GLY A 134 19.90 -3.24 10.28
CA GLY A 134 19.42 -2.85 11.59
C GLY A 134 19.72 -1.39 11.91
N LEU A 135 18.84 -0.77 12.70
CA LEU A 135 19.00 0.61 13.18
C LEU A 135 20.02 0.71 14.32
N SER A 136 20.39 -0.42 14.93
CA SER A 136 21.38 -0.48 16.02
C SER A 136 22.70 -1.09 15.55
N PRO A 137 23.86 -0.47 15.85
CA PRO A 137 25.17 -0.99 15.46
C PRO A 137 25.66 -2.17 16.33
N HIS A 138 24.93 -2.55 17.37
CA HIS A 138 25.39 -3.51 18.41
C HIS A 138 24.56 -4.79 18.47
N GLU A 139 23.76 -5.11 17.44
CA GLU A 139 22.82 -6.21 17.47
C GLU A 139 23.24 -7.46 16.69
N PRO A 140 22.64 -8.62 17.04
CA PRO A 140 22.91 -9.86 16.33
C PRO A 140 22.50 -9.74 14.85
N PRO A 141 23.08 -10.60 13.97
CA PRO A 141 22.80 -10.50 12.55
C PRO A 141 21.32 -10.65 12.23
N CYS A 142 20.85 -9.86 11.26
CA CYS A 142 19.51 -9.96 10.72
C CYS A 142 19.15 -11.41 10.38
N LYS A 143 17.92 -11.81 10.67
CA LYS A 143 17.46 -13.16 10.32
C LYS A 143 16.90 -13.16 8.90
N THR A 144 17.24 -14.18 8.16
CA THR A 144 16.57 -14.49 6.88
C THR A 144 15.40 -15.42 7.17
N LEU A 145 14.23 -15.09 6.60
CA LEU A 145 13.00 -15.86 6.71
C LEU A 145 12.48 -16.23 5.33
N THR A 146 11.58 -17.21 5.27
CA THR A 146 10.76 -17.43 4.07
C THR A 146 9.64 -16.39 3.99
N ASN A 147 8.95 -16.32 2.85
CA ASN A 147 7.78 -15.44 2.71
C ASN A 147 6.62 -15.89 3.62
N GLU A 148 6.47 -17.17 3.82
CA GLU A 148 5.46 -17.78 4.71
C GLU A 148 5.74 -17.41 6.16
N GLU A 149 6.99 -17.53 6.61
CA GLU A 149 7.39 -17.13 7.96
C GLU A 149 7.20 -15.65 8.22
N LEU A 150 7.42 -14.79 7.22
CA LEU A 150 7.15 -13.35 7.34
C LEU A 150 5.67 -13.08 7.61
N LEU A 151 4.76 -13.74 6.89
CA LEU A 151 3.32 -13.56 7.06
C LEU A 151 2.85 -13.92 8.48
N GLU A 152 3.53 -14.87 9.14
CA GLU A 152 3.17 -15.40 10.45
C GLU A 152 3.87 -14.67 11.62
N LEU A 153 4.62 -13.60 11.35
CA LEU A 153 5.30 -12.80 12.38
C LEU A 153 4.31 -12.13 13.34
N PRO A 154 4.63 -12.08 14.64
CA PRO A 154 3.84 -11.37 15.64
C PRO A 154 4.09 -9.86 15.55
N VAL A 155 3.43 -9.21 14.59
CA VAL A 155 3.53 -7.77 14.34
C VAL A 155 2.18 -7.08 14.55
N ASP A 156 2.20 -5.77 14.73
CA ASP A 156 0.95 -5.01 14.82
C ASP A 156 0.27 -4.93 13.45
N ILE A 157 1.04 -4.70 12.40
CA ILE A 157 0.53 -4.50 11.04
C ILE A 157 1.27 -5.42 10.07
N LEU A 158 0.52 -6.21 9.32
CA LEU A 158 1.00 -7.00 8.19
C LEU A 158 0.53 -6.36 6.88
N ILE A 159 1.45 -6.14 5.95
CA ILE A 159 1.17 -5.51 4.65
C ILE A 159 1.54 -6.48 3.52
N PRO A 160 0.60 -7.29 3.01
CA PRO A 160 0.80 -8.04 1.79
C PRO A 160 0.77 -7.08 0.59
N ALA A 161 1.92 -6.93 -0.09
CA ALA A 161 2.13 -6.01 -1.22
C ALA A 161 2.79 -6.71 -2.43
N ALA A 162 2.68 -8.05 -2.52
CA ALA A 162 3.30 -8.85 -3.58
C ALA A 162 2.27 -9.37 -4.58
N LEU A 163 1.58 -10.45 -4.26
CA LEU A 163 0.71 -11.22 -5.17
C LEU A 163 -0.66 -11.47 -4.52
N GLU A 164 -1.58 -12.00 -5.32
CA GLU A 164 -2.85 -12.57 -4.87
C GLU A 164 -2.64 -13.84 -4.03
N ASP A 165 -3.66 -14.23 -3.26
CA ASP A 165 -3.77 -15.48 -2.50
C ASP A 165 -2.57 -15.81 -1.59
N GLN A 166 -2.00 -14.78 -0.95
CA GLN A 166 -0.92 -14.97 0.03
C GLN A 166 -1.43 -15.42 1.41
N ILE A 167 -2.63 -14.99 1.80
CA ILE A 167 -3.31 -15.40 3.02
C ILE A 167 -4.55 -16.19 2.61
N THR A 168 -4.52 -17.50 2.89
CA THR A 168 -5.58 -18.45 2.51
C THR A 168 -6.04 -19.25 3.72
N ALA A 169 -7.01 -20.14 3.53
CA ALA A 169 -7.44 -21.06 4.59
C ALA A 169 -6.25 -21.89 5.15
N ALA A 170 -5.21 -22.12 4.36
CA ALA A 170 -4.06 -22.93 4.77
C ALA A 170 -3.16 -22.26 5.83
N ASN A 171 -3.07 -20.92 5.85
CA ASN A 171 -2.18 -20.18 6.75
C ASN A 171 -2.88 -19.12 7.62
N ALA A 172 -4.09 -18.70 7.31
CA ALA A 172 -4.81 -17.64 8.04
C ALA A 172 -4.93 -17.92 9.56
N ALA A 173 -5.00 -19.20 9.96
CA ALA A 173 -5.03 -19.57 11.38
C ALA A 173 -3.71 -19.27 12.11
N ARG A 174 -2.57 -19.13 11.40
CA ARG A 174 -1.25 -18.87 11.99
C ARG A 174 -0.83 -17.40 11.91
N ILE A 175 -1.58 -16.56 11.18
CA ILE A 175 -1.33 -15.10 11.14
C ILE A 175 -1.46 -14.53 12.55
N GLN A 176 -0.45 -13.77 13.00
CA GLN A 176 -0.41 -13.21 14.34
C GLN A 176 -0.54 -11.69 14.35
N ALA A 177 -0.58 -11.06 13.18
CA ALA A 177 -0.79 -9.63 13.05
C ALA A 177 -2.15 -9.21 13.64
N ARG A 178 -2.23 -7.98 14.15
CA ARG A 178 -3.49 -7.38 14.64
C ARG A 178 -4.31 -6.78 13.50
N VAL A 179 -3.61 -6.28 12.48
CA VAL A 179 -4.20 -5.65 11.30
C VAL A 179 -3.51 -6.17 10.05
N VAL A 180 -4.28 -6.47 9.02
CA VAL A 180 -3.79 -6.73 7.66
C VAL A 180 -4.19 -5.54 6.77
N LEU A 181 -3.21 -4.87 6.17
CA LEU A 181 -3.42 -3.79 5.20
C LEU A 181 -3.09 -4.30 3.80
N GLU A 182 -4.09 -4.56 2.98
CA GLU A 182 -3.93 -5.17 1.66
C GLU A 182 -3.45 -4.17 0.60
N MET A 183 -2.17 -4.20 0.30
CA MET A 183 -1.60 -3.34 -0.74
C MET A 183 -1.45 -4.03 -2.11
N ALA A 184 -1.41 -5.36 -2.17
CA ALA A 184 -1.61 -6.13 -3.39
C ALA A 184 -3.11 -6.26 -3.71
N ASN A 185 -3.45 -6.71 -4.91
CA ASN A 185 -4.84 -7.02 -5.27
C ASN A 185 -5.14 -8.48 -4.85
N GLY A 186 -6.24 -8.69 -4.13
CA GLY A 186 -6.70 -10.01 -3.71
C GLY A 186 -5.68 -10.83 -2.90
N PRO A 187 -4.89 -10.25 -1.98
CA PRO A 187 -3.84 -11.00 -1.28
C PRO A 187 -4.41 -11.96 -0.24
N THR A 188 -5.65 -11.75 0.20
CA THR A 188 -6.35 -12.63 1.14
C THR A 188 -7.55 -13.26 0.46
N SER A 189 -7.61 -14.61 0.46
CA SER A 189 -8.77 -15.33 -0.05
C SER A 189 -10.01 -15.10 0.82
N ALA A 190 -11.21 -15.36 0.29
CA ALA A 190 -12.45 -15.21 1.04
C ALA A 190 -12.46 -16.07 2.32
N GLU A 191 -12.01 -17.31 2.24
CA GLU A 191 -11.92 -18.23 3.37
C GLU A 191 -10.85 -17.76 4.37
N GLY A 192 -9.74 -17.22 3.87
CA GLY A 192 -8.69 -16.61 4.70
C GLY A 192 -9.22 -15.44 5.51
N GLU A 193 -9.95 -14.51 4.87
CA GLU A 193 -10.56 -13.37 5.55
C GLU A 193 -11.61 -13.78 6.60
N GLU A 194 -12.40 -14.81 6.31
CA GLU A 194 -13.36 -15.35 7.29
C GLU A 194 -12.67 -15.86 8.55
N ILE A 195 -11.54 -16.57 8.38
CA ILE A 195 -10.74 -17.07 9.51
C ILE A 195 -10.14 -15.90 10.30
N LEU A 196 -9.54 -14.90 9.61
CA LEU A 196 -8.97 -13.72 10.25
C LEU A 196 -10.03 -12.96 11.06
N THR A 197 -11.20 -12.71 10.45
CA THR A 197 -12.32 -12.00 11.08
C THR A 197 -12.81 -12.72 12.35
N ARG A 198 -12.96 -14.05 12.30
CA ARG A 198 -13.34 -14.84 13.49
C ARG A 198 -12.30 -14.78 14.61
N ARG A 199 -11.04 -14.53 14.28
CA ARG A 199 -9.94 -14.33 15.23
C ARG A 199 -9.80 -12.88 15.73
N GLY A 200 -10.66 -11.97 15.26
CA GLY A 200 -10.60 -10.56 15.62
C GLY A 200 -9.48 -9.77 14.96
N ILE A 201 -8.92 -10.29 13.85
CA ILE A 201 -7.91 -9.59 13.05
C ILE A 201 -8.65 -8.71 12.04
N GLU A 202 -8.38 -7.41 12.08
CA GLU A 202 -8.96 -6.45 11.14
C GLU A 202 -8.27 -6.52 9.78
N VAL A 203 -9.05 -6.69 8.71
CA VAL A 203 -8.56 -6.68 7.33
C VAL A 203 -9.04 -5.40 6.65
N ILE A 204 -8.10 -4.52 6.32
CA ILE A 204 -8.36 -3.33 5.50
C ILE A 204 -8.19 -3.77 4.04
N PRO A 205 -9.30 -3.86 3.26
CA PRO A 205 -9.28 -4.53 1.97
C PRO A 205 -8.55 -3.71 0.90
N ASP A 206 -8.05 -4.43 -0.08
CA ASP A 206 -7.34 -3.89 -1.25
C ASP A 206 -8.10 -2.77 -1.97
N ILE A 207 -9.39 -2.96 -2.23
CA ILE A 207 -10.26 -1.96 -2.88
C ILE A 207 -10.25 -0.60 -2.17
N LEU A 208 -9.91 -0.55 -0.87
CA LEU A 208 -9.75 0.68 -0.10
C LEU A 208 -8.27 1.04 0.05
N ALA A 209 -7.44 0.09 0.49
CA ALA A 209 -6.06 0.33 0.90
C ALA A 209 -5.15 0.78 -0.25
N ASN A 210 -5.26 0.14 -1.44
CA ASN A 210 -4.40 0.44 -2.60
C ASN A 210 -5.02 1.46 -3.58
N SER A 211 -6.20 2.00 -3.27
CA SER A 211 -6.96 2.91 -4.14
C SER A 211 -6.26 4.24 -4.45
N GLY A 212 -5.20 4.60 -3.70
CA GLY A 212 -4.37 5.75 -4.02
C GLY A 212 -3.80 5.73 -5.44
N GLY A 213 -3.49 4.52 -5.95
CA GLY A 213 -3.03 4.33 -7.32
C GLY A 213 -4.06 4.73 -8.37
N VAL A 214 -5.30 4.28 -8.23
CA VAL A 214 -6.38 4.62 -9.17
C VAL A 214 -6.81 6.08 -9.05
N VAL A 215 -6.81 6.65 -7.84
CA VAL A 215 -7.05 8.09 -7.63
C VAL A 215 -5.98 8.92 -8.33
N GLY A 216 -4.71 8.54 -8.22
CA GLY A 216 -3.61 9.18 -8.94
C GLY A 216 -3.76 9.09 -10.46
N SER A 217 -4.21 7.94 -10.99
CA SER A 217 -4.53 7.77 -12.42
C SER A 217 -5.68 8.68 -12.86
N TYR A 218 -6.74 8.77 -12.06
CA TYR A 218 -7.85 9.68 -12.33
C TYR A 218 -7.39 11.14 -12.37
N PHE A 219 -6.52 11.54 -11.46
CA PHE A 219 -5.97 12.90 -11.46
C PHE A 219 -5.06 13.17 -12.67
N GLU A 220 -4.26 12.19 -13.09
CA GLU A 220 -3.46 12.30 -14.32
C GLU A 220 -4.37 12.50 -15.54
N TRP A 221 -5.43 11.70 -15.64
CA TRP A 221 -6.44 11.85 -16.71
C TRP A 221 -7.08 13.24 -16.71
N MET A 222 -7.52 13.72 -15.53
CA MET A 222 -8.09 15.07 -15.36
C MET A 222 -7.12 16.19 -15.77
N GLN A 223 -5.85 16.08 -15.39
CA GLN A 223 -4.78 17.01 -15.75
C GLN A 223 -4.55 17.01 -17.26
N SER A 224 -4.53 15.83 -17.86
CA SER A 224 -4.38 15.66 -19.31
C SER A 224 -5.54 16.27 -20.09
N LEU A 225 -6.80 16.08 -19.67
CA LEU A 225 -7.96 16.70 -20.31
C LEU A 225 -7.93 18.23 -20.22
N LYS A 226 -7.48 18.77 -19.08
CA LYS A 226 -7.46 20.22 -18.84
C LYS A 226 -6.16 20.88 -19.28
N GLN A 227 -5.15 20.11 -19.70
CA GLN A 227 -3.79 20.56 -20.01
C GLN A 227 -3.20 21.44 -18.88
N LYS A 228 -3.55 21.08 -17.63
CA LYS A 228 -3.10 21.77 -16.41
C LYS A 228 -2.53 20.76 -15.44
N TYR A 229 -1.22 20.79 -15.26
CA TYR A 229 -0.49 19.83 -14.44
C TYR A 229 -0.23 20.41 -13.05
N TRP A 230 -0.36 19.55 -12.05
CA TRP A 230 -0.17 19.86 -10.64
C TRP A 230 1.21 19.42 -10.17
N SER A 231 1.72 20.08 -9.15
CA SER A 231 2.91 19.64 -8.43
C SER A 231 2.63 18.32 -7.67
N GLU A 232 3.67 17.60 -7.33
CA GLU A 232 3.56 16.38 -6.51
C GLU A 232 2.83 16.65 -5.19
N ALA A 233 3.17 17.75 -4.51
CA ALA A 233 2.52 18.14 -3.26
C ALA A 233 1.01 18.36 -3.42
N GLU A 234 0.57 19.00 -4.52
CA GLU A 234 -0.85 19.20 -4.81
C GLU A 234 -1.55 17.87 -5.11
N VAL A 235 -0.90 16.96 -5.85
CA VAL A 235 -1.45 15.64 -6.15
C VAL A 235 -1.62 14.83 -4.86
N LEU A 236 -0.59 14.78 -4.02
CA LEU A 236 -0.63 14.03 -2.76
C LEU A 236 -1.65 14.62 -1.78
N ALA A 237 -1.77 15.95 -1.68
CA ALA A 237 -2.80 16.58 -0.85
C ALA A 237 -4.23 16.21 -1.30
N LYS A 238 -4.47 16.16 -2.62
CA LYS A 238 -5.77 15.74 -3.18
C LYS A 238 -6.04 14.25 -2.99
N ILE A 239 -5.01 13.40 -3.03
CA ILE A 239 -5.13 11.97 -2.70
C ILE A 239 -5.50 11.83 -1.21
N ASP A 240 -4.82 12.55 -0.33
CA ASP A 240 -5.11 12.54 1.12
C ASP A 240 -6.58 12.91 1.40
N GLU A 241 -7.04 14.04 0.90
CA GLU A 241 -8.42 14.50 1.03
C GLU A 241 -9.41 13.43 0.53
N LYS A 242 -9.19 12.91 -0.68
CA LYS A 242 -10.10 11.95 -1.31
C LYS A 242 -10.18 10.62 -0.56
N LEU A 243 -9.05 10.12 -0.08
CA LEU A 243 -9.00 8.86 0.66
C LEU A 243 -9.50 9.00 2.09
N THR A 244 -9.28 10.13 2.75
CA THR A 244 -9.87 10.44 4.06
C THR A 244 -11.40 10.45 3.97
N GLU A 245 -11.98 11.09 2.94
CA GLU A 245 -13.42 11.05 2.67
C GLU A 245 -13.92 9.63 2.40
N ALA A 246 -13.19 8.87 1.57
CA ALA A 246 -13.55 7.50 1.22
C ALA A 246 -13.55 6.60 2.44
N PHE A 247 -12.52 6.68 3.28
CA PHE A 247 -12.43 5.93 4.53
C PHE A 247 -13.61 6.23 5.46
N ALA A 248 -13.93 7.52 5.67
CA ALA A 248 -15.05 7.93 6.52
C ALA A 248 -16.39 7.37 6.00
N ALA A 249 -16.60 7.39 4.67
CA ALA A 249 -17.82 6.86 4.05
C ALA A 249 -17.92 5.32 4.15
N VAL A 250 -16.79 4.60 3.98
CA VAL A 250 -16.77 3.13 4.15
C VAL A 250 -16.99 2.76 5.60
N ARG A 251 -16.36 3.49 6.54
CA ARG A 251 -16.57 3.29 7.96
C ARG A 251 -18.04 3.43 8.36
N ALA A 252 -18.71 4.49 7.92
CA ALA A 252 -20.13 4.69 8.17
C ALA A 252 -20.96 3.48 7.69
N LYS A 253 -20.61 2.89 6.55
CA LYS A 253 -21.27 1.68 6.06
C LYS A 253 -20.92 0.44 6.89
N LYS A 254 -19.69 0.30 7.36
CA LYS A 254 -19.29 -0.79 8.28
C LYS A 254 -20.12 -0.75 9.56
N GLU A 255 -20.27 0.43 10.14
CA GLU A 255 -21.06 0.66 11.37
C GLU A 255 -22.55 0.43 11.13
N GLU A 256 -23.12 1.00 10.04
CA GLU A 256 -24.55 0.89 9.69
C GLU A 256 -24.98 -0.56 9.46
N TYR A 257 -24.15 -1.36 8.76
CA TYR A 257 -24.48 -2.73 8.38
C TYR A 257 -23.84 -3.79 9.29
N HIS A 258 -23.09 -3.40 10.33
CA HIS A 258 -22.37 -4.32 11.24
C HIS A 258 -21.55 -5.38 10.48
N THR A 259 -20.77 -4.96 9.48
CA THR A 259 -20.10 -5.85 8.53
C THR A 259 -18.58 -5.63 8.48
N THR A 260 -17.86 -6.39 7.64
CA THR A 260 -16.42 -6.24 7.43
C THR A 260 -16.11 -4.97 6.62
N TRP A 261 -14.85 -4.50 6.67
CA TRP A 261 -14.38 -3.39 5.84
C TRP A 261 -14.55 -3.67 4.35
N ARG A 262 -14.33 -4.91 3.92
CA ARG A 262 -14.51 -5.33 2.52
C ARG A 262 -15.95 -5.20 2.08
N MET A 263 -16.87 -5.78 2.83
CA MET A 263 -18.31 -5.69 2.50
C MET A 263 -18.79 -4.24 2.52
N ALA A 264 -18.38 -3.45 3.51
CA ALA A 264 -18.70 -2.02 3.58
C ALA A 264 -18.18 -1.23 2.36
N SER A 265 -16.98 -1.56 1.89
CA SER A 265 -16.39 -0.96 0.68
C SER A 265 -17.23 -1.30 -0.56
N TYR A 266 -17.64 -2.55 -0.73
CA TYR A 266 -18.53 -2.96 -1.84
C TYR A 266 -19.91 -2.32 -1.74
N ILE A 267 -20.52 -2.29 -0.57
CA ILE A 267 -21.82 -1.60 -0.37
C ILE A 267 -21.70 -0.14 -0.81
N ARG A 268 -20.66 0.56 -0.35
CA ARG A 268 -20.43 1.96 -0.74
C ARG A 268 -20.23 2.14 -2.25
N ALA A 269 -19.41 1.29 -2.87
CA ALA A 269 -19.10 1.37 -4.30
C ALA A 269 -20.35 1.07 -5.16
N LEU A 270 -21.05 -0.03 -4.87
CA LEU A 270 -22.25 -0.44 -5.60
C LEU A 270 -23.40 0.57 -5.46
N THR A 271 -23.59 1.15 -4.27
CA THR A 271 -24.59 2.20 -4.05
C THR A 271 -24.35 3.39 -4.97
N ARG A 272 -23.08 3.85 -5.09
CA ARG A 272 -22.74 4.97 -5.98
C ARG A 272 -22.96 4.66 -7.46
N VAL A 273 -22.61 3.45 -7.89
CA VAL A 273 -22.86 3.03 -9.28
C VAL A 273 -24.34 2.96 -9.57
N ALA A 274 -25.12 2.35 -8.68
CA ALA A 274 -26.58 2.26 -8.83
C ALA A 274 -27.27 3.64 -8.82
N GLU A 275 -26.80 4.60 -8.04
CA GLU A 275 -27.27 5.98 -8.05
C GLU A 275 -26.97 6.69 -9.38
N ALA A 276 -25.78 6.47 -9.94
CA ALA A 276 -25.35 7.07 -11.20
C ALA A 276 -26.05 6.46 -12.45
N MET A 277 -26.69 5.30 -12.31
CA MET A 277 -27.47 4.64 -13.37
C MET A 277 -28.93 5.10 -13.43
N LYS A 278 -29.40 5.88 -12.47
CA LYS A 278 -30.75 6.49 -12.45
C LYS A 278 -30.75 7.82 -13.18
#